data_11b803e8c32037bda4d4699b6f99f70f
#
_entry.id   11b803e8c32037bda4d4699b6f99f70f
#
_cell.length_a   1.000
_cell.length_b   1.000
_cell.length_c   1.000
_cell.angle_alpha   90.00
_cell.angle_beta   90.00
_cell.angle_gamma   90.00
#
_symmetry.space_group_name_H-M   'P 1'
#
loop_
_entity.id
_entity.type
_entity.pdbx_description
1 polymer ?
#
loop_
_entity_poly.entity_id
_entity_poly.type
_entity_poly.pdbx_seq_one_letter_code
_entity_poly.pdbx_strand_id
1 'polypeptide(L)'
;MVQNRTRKIVITGVLSAISIFLGITRLGFIPWFSGASLTIMQVPVILGSVLEGPIVGLVIGLVFGIFSLIQAAVAPTGPADIWFTNPLLSILPRLFIGPITWLVYQSLKRWRIPALFISGIAGSLTNTVLVLGMIGILGFLPWVALPPIVLVNGLPEAAVSAFLVFAVVSVWQQIELKGKKQGSQL
;
A
#
# COMPACT_ATOMS: atom_id res chain seq x y z
N MET A 1 -23.81 -12.78 -9.61
CA MET A 1 -23.28 -11.38 -9.66
C MET A 1 -23.26 -10.69 -8.28
N VAL A 2 -24.27 -10.86 -7.43
CA VAL A 2 -24.36 -10.24 -6.08
C VAL A 2 -23.20 -10.64 -5.17
N GLN A 3 -22.85 -11.91 -5.11
CA GLN A 3 -21.79 -12.45 -4.25
C GLN A 3 -20.43 -11.81 -4.48
N ASN A 4 -20.07 -11.49 -5.74
CA ASN A 4 -18.82 -10.82 -6.06
C ASN A 4 -18.79 -9.34 -5.62
N ARG A 5 -19.93 -8.66 -5.62
CA ARG A 5 -20.03 -7.27 -5.14
C ARG A 5 -19.88 -7.19 -3.62
N THR A 6 -20.59 -8.03 -2.88
CA THR A 6 -20.50 -8.09 -1.41
C THR A 6 -19.09 -8.40 -0.95
N ARG A 7 -18.44 -9.39 -1.59
CA ARG A 7 -17.04 -9.73 -1.30
C ARG A 7 -16.11 -8.52 -1.47
N LYS A 8 -16.21 -7.79 -2.57
CA LYS A 8 -15.39 -6.58 -2.82
C LYS A 8 -15.60 -5.51 -1.76
N ILE A 9 -16.86 -5.24 -1.37
CA ILE A 9 -17.19 -4.26 -0.34
C ILE A 9 -16.57 -4.66 1.01
N VAL A 10 -16.73 -5.92 1.41
CA VAL A 10 -16.18 -6.43 2.68
C VAL A 10 -14.65 -6.34 2.69
N ILE A 11 -13.97 -6.82 1.65
CA ILE A 11 -12.51 -6.77 1.55
C ILE A 11 -12.03 -5.32 1.55
N THR A 12 -12.68 -4.43 0.81
CA THR A 12 -12.35 -2.99 0.81
C THR A 12 -12.46 -2.41 2.22
N GLY A 13 -13.57 -2.68 2.93
CA GLY A 13 -13.80 -2.19 4.29
C GLY A 13 -12.76 -2.72 5.28
N VAL A 14 -12.50 -4.02 5.27
CA VAL A 14 -11.52 -4.66 6.17
C VAL A 14 -10.10 -4.13 5.92
N LEU A 15 -9.65 -4.09 4.67
CA LEU A 15 -8.29 -3.61 4.36
C LEU A 15 -8.13 -2.11 4.61
N SER A 16 -9.19 -1.30 4.39
CA SER A 16 -9.19 0.11 4.78
C SER A 16 -9.08 0.28 6.29
N ALA A 17 -9.84 -0.50 7.05
CA ALA A 17 -9.77 -0.49 8.52
C ALA A 17 -8.38 -0.90 9.03
N ILE A 18 -7.76 -1.91 8.41
CA ILE A 18 -6.38 -2.32 8.75
C ILE A 18 -5.40 -1.17 8.45
N SER A 19 -5.53 -0.48 7.32
CA SER A 19 -4.67 0.65 6.99
C SER A 19 -4.79 1.78 8.03
N ILE A 20 -6.01 2.12 8.45
CA ILE A 20 -6.27 3.12 9.49
C ILE A 20 -5.72 2.65 10.83
N PHE A 21 -5.97 1.39 11.22
CA PHE A 21 -5.49 0.81 12.47
C PHE A 21 -3.96 0.86 12.57
N LEU A 22 -3.25 0.48 11.50
CA LEU A 22 -1.79 0.57 11.43
C LEU A 22 -1.28 2.00 11.63
N GLY A 23 -2.02 3.00 11.12
CA GLY A 23 -1.68 4.41 11.30
C GLY A 23 -1.93 4.91 12.71
N ILE A 24 -3.12 4.64 13.29
CA ILE A 24 -3.49 5.09 14.64
C ILE A 24 -2.57 4.47 15.70
N THR A 25 -2.31 3.16 15.59
CA THR A 25 -1.46 2.43 16.54
C THR A 25 0.03 2.65 16.33
N ARG A 26 0.40 3.32 15.22
CA ARG A 26 1.79 3.48 14.77
C ARG A 26 2.53 2.17 14.48
N LEU A 27 1.87 1.04 14.51
CA LEU A 27 2.43 -0.24 14.09
C LEU A 27 2.77 -0.26 12.58
N GLY A 28 2.14 0.63 11.82
CA GLY A 28 2.47 0.85 10.41
C GLY A 28 3.80 1.56 10.15
N PHE A 29 4.48 2.02 11.21
CA PHE A 29 5.76 2.74 11.13
C PHE A 29 6.83 1.95 11.86
N ILE A 30 7.77 1.39 11.12
CA ILE A 30 8.90 0.62 11.66
C ILE A 30 10.08 1.58 11.83
N PRO A 31 10.59 1.81 13.07
CA PRO A 31 11.77 2.65 13.27
C PRO A 31 12.96 2.13 12.45
N TRP A 32 13.67 3.04 11.77
CA TRP A 32 14.78 2.70 10.89
C TRP A 32 16.03 3.52 11.20
N PHE A 33 17.19 3.00 10.84
CA PHE A 33 18.50 3.59 11.15
C PHE A 33 18.72 5.02 10.60
N SER A 34 17.98 5.41 9.58
CA SER A 34 18.09 6.76 8.98
C SER A 34 17.42 7.87 9.79
N GLY A 35 16.79 7.55 10.93
CA GLY A 35 15.95 8.49 11.69
C GLY A 35 14.55 8.71 11.09
N ALA A 36 14.29 8.16 9.91
CA ALA A 36 12.93 8.06 9.34
C ALA A 36 12.33 6.69 9.67
N SER A 37 11.00 6.58 9.65
CA SER A 37 10.33 5.30 9.82
C SER A 37 10.00 4.70 8.45
N LEU A 38 10.19 3.37 8.32
CA LEU A 38 9.64 2.63 7.19
C LEU A 38 8.12 2.51 7.37
N THR A 39 7.36 2.68 6.31
CA THR A 39 5.91 2.53 6.38
C THR A 39 5.42 1.26 5.68
N ILE A 40 4.50 0.54 6.33
CA ILE A 40 3.81 -0.62 5.75
C ILE A 40 2.32 -0.35 5.51
N MET A 41 1.87 0.88 5.68
CA MET A 41 0.47 1.27 5.52
C MET A 41 -0.04 1.13 4.06
N GLN A 42 0.85 1.09 3.08
CA GLN A 42 0.52 0.83 1.69
C GLN A 42 0.22 -0.65 1.41
N VAL A 43 0.63 -1.58 2.29
CA VAL A 43 0.43 -3.02 2.08
C VAL A 43 -1.05 -3.40 1.91
N PRO A 44 -2.01 -2.92 2.73
CA PRO A 44 -3.43 -3.17 2.49
C PRO A 44 -3.93 -2.70 1.13
N VAL A 45 -3.41 -1.58 0.59
CA VAL A 45 -3.75 -1.08 -0.75
C VAL A 45 -3.29 -2.05 -1.83
N ILE A 46 -2.05 -2.53 -1.70
CA ILE A 46 -1.44 -3.50 -2.61
C ILE A 46 -2.23 -4.82 -2.57
N LEU A 47 -2.54 -5.33 -1.38
CA LEU A 47 -3.34 -6.55 -1.19
C LEU A 47 -4.71 -6.43 -1.84
N GLY A 48 -5.43 -5.35 -1.59
CA GLY A 48 -6.74 -5.11 -2.19
C GLY A 48 -6.71 -5.09 -3.72
N SER A 49 -5.66 -4.52 -4.30
CA SER A 49 -5.45 -4.50 -5.74
C SER A 49 -5.19 -5.88 -6.33
N VAL A 50 -4.33 -6.66 -5.69
CA VAL A 50 -3.97 -8.01 -6.16
C VAL A 50 -5.17 -8.96 -6.04
N LEU A 51 -5.94 -8.87 -4.94
CA LEU A 51 -7.04 -9.79 -4.64
C LEU A 51 -8.32 -9.45 -5.41
N GLU A 52 -8.68 -8.16 -5.51
CA GLU A 52 -10.01 -7.75 -5.98
C GLU A 52 -9.98 -6.75 -7.16
N GLY A 53 -8.79 -6.31 -7.54
CA GLY A 53 -8.60 -5.46 -8.72
C GLY A 53 -8.35 -3.97 -8.44
N PRO A 54 -8.14 -3.17 -9.50
CA PRO A 54 -7.60 -1.80 -9.38
C PRO A 54 -8.55 -0.83 -8.69
N ILE A 55 -9.87 -1.01 -8.83
CA ILE A 55 -10.88 -0.14 -8.20
C ILE A 55 -10.85 -0.31 -6.68
N VAL A 56 -10.73 -1.55 -6.19
CA VAL A 56 -10.63 -1.82 -4.75
C VAL A 56 -9.36 -1.20 -4.19
N GLY A 57 -8.21 -1.39 -4.86
CA GLY A 57 -6.97 -0.74 -4.47
C GLY A 57 -7.04 0.78 -4.48
N LEU A 58 -7.69 1.38 -5.48
CA LEU A 58 -7.88 2.83 -5.56
C LEU A 58 -8.70 3.35 -4.37
N VAL A 59 -9.81 2.67 -4.01
CA VAL A 59 -10.65 3.07 -2.87
C VAL A 59 -9.88 2.97 -1.55
N ILE A 60 -9.15 1.86 -1.32
CA ILE A 60 -8.32 1.71 -0.12
C ILE A 60 -7.22 2.77 -0.09
N GLY A 61 -6.59 3.06 -1.24
CA GLY A 61 -5.59 4.11 -1.39
C GLY A 61 -6.15 5.50 -1.08
N LEU A 62 -7.38 5.79 -1.50
CA LEU A 62 -8.09 7.03 -1.15
C LEU A 62 -8.30 7.14 0.36
N VAL A 63 -8.79 6.08 1.01
CA VAL A 63 -8.99 6.03 2.47
C VAL A 63 -7.66 6.24 3.19
N PHE A 64 -6.60 5.57 2.74
CA PHE A 64 -5.24 5.76 3.29
C PHE A 64 -4.77 7.21 3.14
N GLY A 65 -4.97 7.83 1.96
CA GLY A 65 -4.56 9.21 1.70
C GLY A 65 -5.32 10.23 2.56
N ILE A 66 -6.64 10.06 2.70
CA ILE A 66 -7.48 10.91 3.57
C ILE A 66 -7.05 10.75 5.03
N PHE A 67 -6.84 9.52 5.49
CA PHE A 67 -6.36 9.25 6.84
C PHE A 67 -4.98 9.91 7.10
N SER A 68 -4.04 9.78 6.16
CA SER A 68 -2.72 10.40 6.25
C SER A 68 -2.81 11.93 6.39
N LEU A 69 -3.71 12.57 5.63
CA LEU A 69 -3.96 14.00 5.70
C LEU A 69 -4.52 14.42 7.06
N ILE A 70 -5.53 13.70 7.56
CA ILE A 70 -6.13 13.97 8.88
C ILE A 70 -5.11 13.79 9.99
N GLN A 71 -4.33 12.71 9.95
CA GLN A 71 -3.30 12.42 10.94
C GLN A 71 -2.23 13.50 10.97
N ALA A 72 -1.77 13.95 9.82
CA ALA A 72 -0.81 15.04 9.71
C ALA A 72 -1.32 16.37 10.29
N ALA A 73 -2.63 16.64 10.15
CA ALA A 73 -3.24 17.86 10.66
C ALA A 73 -3.50 17.80 12.18
N VAL A 74 -3.88 16.64 12.70
CA VAL A 74 -4.36 16.51 14.09
C VAL A 74 -3.26 16.00 15.04
N ALA A 75 -2.39 15.11 14.58
CA ALA A 75 -1.39 14.43 15.40
C ALA A 75 -0.06 14.25 14.67
N PRO A 76 0.61 15.32 14.24
CA PRO A 76 1.91 15.23 13.58
C PRO A 76 2.94 14.62 14.56
N THR A 77 3.84 13.79 14.04
CA THR A 77 4.85 13.08 14.84
C THR A 77 6.25 13.67 14.64
N GLY A 78 6.42 14.41 13.55
CA GLY A 78 7.68 15.05 13.22
C GLY A 78 7.50 16.26 12.31
N PRO A 79 8.55 17.04 12.10
CA PRO A 79 8.47 18.26 11.26
C PRO A 79 8.03 17.98 9.81
N ALA A 80 8.40 16.83 9.27
CA ALA A 80 8.04 16.44 7.91
C ALA A 80 6.56 16.04 7.77
N ASP A 81 5.88 15.67 8.85
CA ASP A 81 4.48 15.27 8.81
C ASP A 81 3.58 16.44 8.40
N ILE A 82 3.97 17.68 8.74
CA ILE A 82 3.22 18.89 8.37
C ILE A 82 3.07 19.00 6.84
N TRP A 83 4.00 18.51 6.05
CA TRP A 83 3.90 18.52 4.59
C TRP A 83 2.70 17.72 4.08
N PHE A 84 2.34 16.65 4.80
CA PHE A 84 1.20 15.79 4.47
C PHE A 84 -0.17 16.41 4.76
N THR A 85 -0.23 17.65 5.31
CA THR A 85 -1.47 18.44 5.33
C THR A 85 -1.88 18.92 3.94
N ASN A 86 -0.97 18.86 2.95
CA ASN A 86 -1.28 19.13 1.57
C ASN A 86 -1.97 17.91 0.92
N PRO A 87 -3.22 18.05 0.42
CA PRO A 87 -3.96 16.95 -0.21
C PRO A 87 -3.24 16.34 -1.42
N LEU A 88 -2.50 17.13 -2.19
CA LEU A 88 -1.74 16.64 -3.34
C LEU A 88 -0.64 15.68 -2.89
N LEU A 89 -0.01 15.94 -1.74
CA LEU A 89 1.03 15.06 -1.21
C LEU A 89 0.43 13.81 -0.53
N SER A 90 -0.69 13.98 0.18
CA SER A 90 -1.29 12.90 0.97
C SER A 90 -2.19 11.98 0.15
N ILE A 91 -2.97 12.49 -0.79
CA ILE A 91 -3.99 11.69 -1.49
C ILE A 91 -3.47 11.20 -2.84
N LEU A 92 -2.92 12.09 -3.65
CA LEU A 92 -2.61 11.78 -5.05
C LEU A 92 -1.67 10.55 -5.20
N PRO A 93 -0.54 10.45 -4.49
CA PRO A 93 0.34 9.28 -4.59
C PRO A 93 -0.37 7.97 -4.23
N ARG A 94 -1.24 8.00 -3.22
CA ARG A 94 -1.94 6.82 -2.70
C ARG A 94 -2.98 6.28 -3.68
N LEU A 95 -3.58 7.13 -4.48
CA LEU A 95 -4.52 6.71 -5.53
C LEU A 95 -3.84 5.85 -6.61
N PHE A 96 -2.57 6.10 -6.91
CA PHE A 96 -1.85 5.38 -7.95
C PHE A 96 -1.28 4.04 -7.50
N ILE A 97 -1.09 3.81 -6.18
CA ILE A 97 -0.56 2.53 -5.67
C ILE A 97 -1.38 1.36 -6.21
N GLY A 98 -2.71 1.42 -6.04
CA GLY A 98 -3.61 0.34 -6.43
C GLY A 98 -3.57 0.01 -7.92
N PRO A 99 -3.87 0.95 -8.81
CA PRO A 99 -3.86 0.72 -10.25
C PRO A 99 -2.51 0.23 -10.78
N ILE A 100 -1.39 0.81 -10.35
CA ILE A 100 -0.06 0.40 -10.80
C ILE A 100 0.27 -1.02 -10.32
N THR A 101 0.00 -1.32 -9.05
CA THR A 101 0.16 -2.68 -8.50
C THR A 101 -0.62 -3.70 -9.32
N TRP A 102 -1.88 -3.40 -9.64
CA TRP A 102 -2.73 -4.30 -10.41
C TRP A 102 -2.21 -4.51 -11.83
N LEU A 103 -1.77 -3.46 -12.51
CA LEU A 103 -1.18 -3.56 -13.85
C LEU A 103 0.05 -4.48 -13.86
N VAL A 104 0.96 -4.30 -12.91
CA VAL A 104 2.16 -5.14 -12.76
C VAL A 104 1.77 -6.58 -12.45
N TYR A 105 0.84 -6.81 -11.53
CA TYR A 105 0.36 -8.15 -11.21
C TYR A 105 -0.27 -8.85 -12.41
N GLN A 106 -1.12 -8.15 -13.18
CA GLN A 106 -1.77 -8.70 -14.37
C GLN A 106 -0.78 -9.06 -15.47
N SER A 107 0.25 -8.25 -15.67
CA SER A 107 1.29 -8.49 -16.65
C SER A 107 2.12 -9.74 -16.33
N LEU A 108 2.29 -10.05 -15.04
CA LEU A 108 3.15 -11.13 -14.55
C LEU A 108 2.36 -12.34 -14.02
N LYS A 109 1.04 -12.34 -14.04
CA LYS A 109 0.17 -13.38 -13.44
C LYS A 109 0.47 -14.80 -13.92
N ARG A 110 1.12 -14.96 -15.08
CA ARG A 110 1.60 -16.25 -15.58
C ARG A 110 2.62 -16.90 -14.63
N TRP A 111 3.44 -16.07 -13.98
CA TRP A 111 4.45 -16.50 -13.01
C TRP A 111 3.99 -16.11 -11.59
N ARG A 112 3.19 -16.96 -10.98
CA ARG A 112 2.45 -16.69 -9.75
C ARG A 112 3.30 -16.09 -8.61
N ILE A 113 4.43 -16.71 -8.28
CA ILE A 113 5.32 -16.27 -7.20
C ILE A 113 6.01 -14.95 -7.55
N PRO A 114 6.73 -14.81 -8.69
CA PRO A 114 7.31 -13.54 -9.09
C PRO A 114 6.29 -12.40 -9.20
N ALA A 115 5.07 -12.68 -9.68
CA ALA A 115 4.02 -11.68 -9.79
C ALA A 115 3.67 -11.04 -8.45
N LEU A 116 3.59 -11.81 -7.36
CA LEU A 116 3.30 -11.31 -6.03
C LEU A 116 4.43 -10.45 -5.47
N PHE A 117 5.67 -10.91 -5.59
CA PHE A 117 6.83 -10.14 -5.13
C PHE A 117 6.99 -8.84 -5.90
N ILE A 118 6.97 -8.90 -7.25
CA ILE A 118 7.20 -7.73 -8.09
C ILE A 118 6.05 -6.72 -7.95
N SER A 119 4.80 -7.17 -7.81
CA SER A 119 3.68 -6.25 -7.56
C SER A 119 3.76 -5.60 -6.18
N GLY A 120 4.24 -6.30 -5.16
CA GLY A 120 4.52 -5.73 -3.84
C GLY A 120 5.60 -4.64 -3.89
N ILE A 121 6.70 -4.91 -4.60
CA ILE A 121 7.77 -3.93 -4.85
C ILE A 121 7.22 -2.73 -5.63
N ALA A 122 6.51 -2.96 -6.72
CA ALA A 122 5.99 -1.91 -7.59
C ALA A 122 5.01 -0.99 -6.84
N GLY A 123 4.10 -1.54 -6.04
CA GLY A 123 3.15 -0.75 -5.24
C GLY A 123 3.86 0.11 -4.18
N SER A 124 4.84 -0.46 -3.48
CA SER A 124 5.63 0.28 -2.48
C SER A 124 6.47 1.38 -3.13
N LEU A 125 7.20 1.07 -4.19
CA LEU A 125 8.00 2.07 -4.91
C LEU A 125 7.13 3.16 -5.54
N THR A 126 5.93 2.82 -6.02
CA THR A 126 4.97 3.83 -6.50
C THR A 126 4.67 4.85 -5.41
N ASN A 127 4.38 4.39 -4.18
CA ASN A 127 4.17 5.30 -3.05
C ASN A 127 5.39 6.17 -2.82
N THR A 128 6.56 5.59 -2.66
CA THR A 128 7.81 6.30 -2.34
C THR A 128 8.17 7.31 -3.42
N VAL A 129 8.18 6.91 -4.69
CA VAL A 129 8.58 7.79 -5.80
C VAL A 129 7.59 8.95 -5.99
N LEU A 130 6.29 8.67 -5.92
CA LEU A 130 5.29 9.73 -6.09
C LEU A 130 5.26 10.69 -4.91
N VAL A 131 5.42 10.20 -3.66
CA VAL A 131 5.51 11.06 -2.47
C VAL A 131 6.74 11.95 -2.54
N LEU A 132 7.92 11.37 -2.77
CA LEU A 132 9.15 12.12 -2.84
C LEU A 132 9.15 13.06 -4.06
N GLY A 133 8.62 12.62 -5.20
CA GLY A 133 8.44 13.47 -6.36
C GLY A 133 7.57 14.70 -6.06
N MET A 134 6.45 14.51 -5.35
CA MET A 134 5.61 15.64 -4.92
C MET A 134 6.31 16.55 -3.90
N ILE A 135 7.11 15.99 -2.97
CA ILE A 135 7.94 16.77 -2.04
C ILE A 135 8.91 17.67 -2.80
N GLY A 136 9.55 17.15 -3.85
CA GLY A 136 10.43 17.93 -4.73
C GLY A 136 9.70 18.99 -5.54
N ILE A 137 8.55 18.65 -6.13
CA ILE A 137 7.73 19.61 -6.92
C ILE A 137 7.20 20.74 -6.05
N LEU A 138 6.76 20.43 -4.82
CA LEU A 138 6.25 21.43 -3.87
C LEU A 138 7.37 22.24 -3.19
N GLY A 139 8.65 21.89 -3.44
CA GLY A 139 9.81 22.62 -2.93
C GLY A 139 10.09 22.39 -1.44
N PHE A 140 9.53 21.34 -0.82
CA PHE A 140 9.80 21.01 0.58
C PHE A 140 11.23 20.49 0.81
N LEU A 141 11.80 19.79 -0.18
CA LEU A 141 13.19 19.33 -0.19
C LEU A 141 13.84 19.57 -1.56
N PRO A 142 15.16 19.84 -1.60
CA PRO A 142 15.89 19.93 -2.86
C PRO A 142 15.97 18.55 -3.53
N TRP A 143 15.88 18.50 -4.86
CA TRP A 143 15.89 17.27 -5.65
C TRP A 143 17.10 16.37 -5.38
N VAL A 144 18.25 16.97 -5.04
CA VAL A 144 19.48 16.24 -4.72
C VAL A 144 19.39 15.39 -3.46
N ALA A 145 18.48 15.74 -2.54
CA ALA A 145 18.26 15.00 -1.30
C ALA A 145 17.34 13.79 -1.46
N LEU A 146 16.56 13.70 -2.54
CA LEU A 146 15.53 12.67 -2.73
C LEU A 146 16.10 11.27 -3.05
N PRO A 147 17.09 11.09 -3.95
CA PRO A 147 17.65 9.78 -4.28
C PRO A 147 18.20 9.00 -3.08
N PRO A 148 18.97 9.59 -2.16
CA PRO A 148 19.39 8.89 -0.95
C PRO A 148 18.23 8.37 -0.10
N ILE A 149 17.12 9.14 0.01
CA ILE A 149 15.93 8.73 0.77
C ILE A 149 15.25 7.52 0.09
N VAL A 150 15.16 7.52 -1.24
CA VAL A 150 14.64 6.35 -1.98
C VAL A 150 15.46 5.11 -1.69
N LEU A 151 16.78 5.22 -1.70
CA LEU A 151 17.67 4.07 -1.49
C LEU A 151 17.60 3.57 -0.03
N VAL A 152 17.67 4.47 0.94
CA VAL A 152 17.76 4.10 2.36
C VAL A 152 16.42 3.67 2.95
N ASN A 153 15.32 4.28 2.54
CA ASN A 153 13.99 3.97 3.05
C ASN A 153 13.14 3.19 2.04
N GLY A 154 13.10 3.61 0.78
CA GLY A 154 12.21 3.04 -0.23
C GLY A 154 12.54 1.58 -0.58
N LEU A 155 13.81 1.20 -0.67
CA LEU A 155 14.19 -0.19 -0.97
C LEU A 155 13.83 -1.16 0.18
N PRO A 156 14.14 -0.88 1.45
CA PRO A 156 13.67 -1.71 2.56
C PRO A 156 12.14 -1.79 2.67
N GLU A 157 11.42 -0.68 2.49
CA GLU A 157 9.95 -0.68 2.44
C GLU A 157 9.42 -1.59 1.34
N ALA A 158 10.01 -1.53 0.16
CA ALA A 158 9.64 -2.38 -0.97
C ALA A 158 9.88 -3.86 -0.69
N ALA A 159 11.00 -4.21 -0.04
CA ALA A 159 11.31 -5.58 0.34
C ALA A 159 10.31 -6.13 1.37
N VAL A 160 10.01 -5.36 2.42
CA VAL A 160 9.03 -5.73 3.45
C VAL A 160 7.64 -5.85 2.83
N SER A 161 7.22 -4.90 1.99
CA SER A 161 5.93 -4.94 1.30
C SER A 161 5.81 -6.16 0.39
N ALA A 162 6.84 -6.49 -0.37
CA ALA A 162 6.87 -7.67 -1.24
C ALA A 162 6.70 -8.97 -0.44
N PHE A 163 7.42 -9.10 0.69
CA PHE A 163 7.31 -10.26 1.55
C PHE A 163 5.91 -10.38 2.17
N LEU A 164 5.35 -9.30 2.71
CA LEU A 164 4.01 -9.30 3.31
C LEU A 164 2.93 -9.63 2.28
N VAL A 165 3.00 -9.05 1.08
CA VAL A 165 2.06 -9.35 0.00
C VAL A 165 2.13 -10.81 -0.41
N PHE A 166 3.33 -11.34 -0.61
CA PHE A 166 3.52 -12.76 -0.92
C PHE A 166 2.95 -13.66 0.17
N ALA A 167 3.30 -13.41 1.44
CA ALA A 167 2.85 -14.23 2.57
C ALA A 167 1.32 -14.23 2.70
N VAL A 168 0.71 -13.06 2.74
CA VAL A 168 -0.75 -12.91 2.93
C VAL A 168 -1.53 -13.51 1.76
N VAL A 169 -1.16 -13.18 0.51
CA VAL A 169 -1.88 -13.69 -0.67
C VAL A 169 -1.72 -15.20 -0.82
N SER A 170 -0.54 -15.75 -0.50
CA SER A 170 -0.31 -17.19 -0.55
C SER A 170 -1.20 -17.95 0.45
N VAL A 171 -1.30 -17.47 1.68
CA VAL A 171 -2.20 -18.03 2.70
C VAL A 171 -3.67 -17.90 2.28
N TRP A 172 -4.08 -16.73 1.82
CA TRP A 172 -5.44 -16.48 1.34
C TRP A 172 -5.86 -17.46 0.25
N GLN A 173 -5.00 -17.66 -0.75
CA GLN A 173 -5.27 -18.57 -1.86
C GLN A 173 -5.34 -20.04 -1.43
N GLN A 174 -4.56 -20.46 -0.42
CA GLN A 174 -4.66 -21.82 0.14
C GLN A 174 -6.00 -22.04 0.83
N ILE A 175 -6.50 -21.05 1.57
CA ILE A 175 -7.81 -21.13 2.24
C ILE A 175 -8.93 -21.24 1.21
N GLU A 176 -8.90 -20.43 0.14
CA GLU A 176 -9.90 -20.50 -0.93
C GLU A 176 -9.94 -21.85 -1.64
N LEU A 177 -8.76 -22.44 -1.90
CA LEU A 177 -8.66 -23.76 -2.54
C LEU A 177 -9.21 -24.87 -1.65
N LYS A 178 -8.96 -24.84 -0.33
CA LYS A 178 -9.51 -25.80 0.63
C LYS A 178 -11.04 -25.67 0.74
N GLY A 179 -11.56 -24.46 0.82
CA GLY A 179 -13.00 -24.20 0.89
C GLY A 179 -13.76 -24.72 -0.34
N LYS A 180 -13.21 -24.54 -1.55
CA LYS A 180 -13.80 -25.08 -2.77
C LYS A 180 -13.83 -26.62 -2.82
N LYS A 181 -12.80 -27.30 -2.28
CA LYS A 181 -12.77 -28.76 -2.21
C LYS A 181 -13.82 -29.33 -1.25
N GLN A 182 -14.05 -28.67 -0.12
CA GLN A 182 -15.09 -29.08 0.85
C GLN A 182 -16.51 -28.87 0.31
N GLY A 183 -16.76 -27.75 -0.37
CA GLY A 183 -18.09 -27.48 -0.97
C GLY A 183 -18.45 -28.34 -2.18
N SER A 184 -17.49 -29.06 -2.77
CA SER A 184 -17.74 -30.02 -3.88
C SER A 184 -18.02 -31.44 -3.40
N GLN A 185 -17.97 -31.68 -2.08
CA GLN A 185 -18.24 -33.00 -1.46
C GLN A 185 -19.58 -33.06 -0.73
N LEU A 186 -20.33 -31.95 -0.73
CA LEU A 186 -21.71 -31.83 -0.25
C LEU A 186 -22.69 -31.69 -1.44
#